data_96e46bd02037fbe2c83189e4e111590a
#
_entry.id   96e46bd02037fbe2c83189e4e111590a
#
_cell.length_a   1.000
_cell.length_b   1.000
_cell.length_c   1.000
_cell.angle_alpha   90.00
_cell.angle_beta   90.00
_cell.angle_gamma   90.00
#
_symmetry.space_group_name_H-M   'P 1'
#
loop_
_entity.id
_entity.type
_entity.pdbx_description
1 polymer ?
#
loop_
_entity_poly.entity_id
_entity_poly.type
_entity_poly.pdbx_seq_one_letter_code
_entity_poly.pdbx_strand_id
1 'polypeptide(L)'
;MADWRPMLKRREDGFPRIMGIVNVTPDSFHASSRSSNIEHVVETAVRMASEGADWIDVGGESTRPGASPVTIEDELSRVIPAIEAIRSQLPNICISIDTRRSEVAEEALDSGADMVNDVSALSDSGMLLSLIHI
;
A
#
# COMPACT_ATOMS: atom_id res chain seq x y z
N MET A 1 11.49 13.56 -0.45
CA MET A 1 10.29 12.98 0.19
C MET A 1 9.28 14.10 0.38
N ALA A 2 8.08 13.93 -0.13
CA ALA A 2 7.03 14.93 0.08
C ALA A 2 6.65 14.99 1.56
N ASP A 3 6.33 16.20 2.07
CA ASP A 3 5.80 16.32 3.42
C ASP A 3 4.36 15.80 3.46
N TRP A 4 4.16 14.63 4.02
CA TRP A 4 2.87 13.96 4.14
C TRP A 4 2.00 14.49 5.28
N ARG A 5 2.56 15.27 6.20
CA ARG A 5 1.83 15.78 7.40
C ARG A 5 0.56 16.57 7.07
N PRO A 6 0.53 17.42 6.03
CA PRO A 6 -0.71 18.07 5.62
C PRO A 6 -1.80 17.08 5.19
N MET A 7 -1.41 15.90 4.73
CA MET A 7 -2.33 14.86 4.26
C MET A 7 -3.07 14.14 5.40
N LEU A 8 -2.65 14.30 6.65
CA LEU A 8 -3.38 13.82 7.82
C LEU A 8 -4.49 14.76 8.29
N LYS A 9 -4.52 15.97 7.76
CA LYS A 9 -5.56 16.95 8.08
C LYS A 9 -6.69 16.89 7.05
N ARG A 10 -7.87 17.41 7.41
CA ARG A 10 -8.93 17.64 6.43
C ARG A 10 -8.41 18.52 5.29
N ARG A 11 -9.02 18.37 4.11
CA ARG A 11 -8.75 19.25 2.97
C ARG A 11 -9.16 20.69 3.33
N GLU A 12 -8.57 21.66 2.65
CA GLU A 12 -8.91 23.09 2.84
C GLU A 12 -10.37 23.40 2.55
N ASP A 13 -10.99 22.65 1.62
CA ASP A 13 -12.42 22.74 1.30
C ASP A 13 -13.34 22.09 2.34
N GLY A 14 -12.79 21.54 3.44
CA GLY A 14 -13.53 20.90 4.52
C GLY A 14 -13.94 19.44 4.26
N PHE A 15 -13.74 18.92 3.05
CA PHE A 15 -14.03 17.51 2.75
C PHE A 15 -13.01 16.55 3.41
N PRO A 16 -13.41 15.32 3.70
CA PRO A 16 -12.47 14.29 4.19
C PRO A 16 -11.46 13.92 3.13
N ARG A 17 -10.30 13.44 3.55
CA ARG A 17 -9.36 12.75 2.68
C ARG A 17 -9.90 11.37 2.30
N ILE A 18 -9.66 10.96 1.08
CA ILE A 18 -10.13 9.68 0.53
C ILE A 18 -8.94 8.77 0.29
N MET A 19 -9.03 7.55 0.81
CA MET A 19 -8.04 6.49 0.59
C MET A 19 -8.61 5.44 -0.36
N GLY A 20 -7.99 5.27 -1.52
CA GLY A 20 -8.29 4.18 -2.44
C GLY A 20 -7.52 2.92 -2.03
N ILE A 21 -8.20 1.78 -1.97
CA ILE A 21 -7.61 0.50 -1.57
C ILE A 21 -7.30 -0.34 -2.81
N VAL A 22 -6.05 -0.77 -2.93
CA VAL A 22 -5.57 -1.65 -4.01
C VAL A 22 -5.02 -2.94 -3.41
N ASN A 23 -5.75 -4.04 -3.61
CA ASN A 23 -5.34 -5.37 -3.18
C ASN A 23 -4.55 -6.07 -4.29
N VAL A 24 -3.28 -6.40 -4.01
CA VAL A 24 -2.39 -7.11 -4.92
C VAL A 24 -2.41 -8.60 -4.56
N THR A 25 -3.53 -9.26 -4.80
CA THR A 25 -3.72 -10.69 -4.54
C THR A 25 -3.92 -11.47 -5.85
N PRO A 26 -3.52 -12.77 -5.92
CA PRO A 26 -3.72 -13.57 -7.13
C PRO A 26 -5.19 -13.68 -7.54
N ASP A 27 -6.10 -13.69 -6.56
CA ASP A 27 -7.54 -13.83 -6.78
C ASP A 27 -8.20 -12.56 -7.34
N SER A 28 -7.52 -11.42 -7.24
CA SER A 28 -8.00 -10.14 -7.77
C SER A 28 -7.85 -10.04 -9.29
N PHE A 29 -7.08 -10.95 -9.90
CA PHE A 29 -6.72 -10.92 -11.31
C PHE A 29 -6.73 -12.33 -11.88
N HIS A 30 -7.50 -12.55 -12.94
CA HIS A 30 -7.45 -13.80 -13.70
C HIS A 30 -6.02 -14.08 -14.19
N ALA A 31 -5.64 -15.35 -14.20
CA ALA A 31 -4.32 -15.96 -14.40
C ALA A 31 -3.49 -15.45 -15.61
N SER A 32 -3.20 -14.18 -15.65
CA SER A 32 -2.26 -13.56 -16.58
C SER A 32 -0.94 -13.25 -15.87
N SER A 33 0.12 -13.07 -16.63
CA SER A 33 1.49 -12.88 -16.14
C SER A 33 1.63 -11.82 -15.03
N ARG A 34 2.69 -11.90 -14.20
CA ARG A 34 2.99 -10.91 -13.15
C ARG A 34 3.02 -9.47 -13.69
N SER A 35 3.49 -9.25 -14.92
CA SER A 35 3.55 -7.93 -15.54
C SER A 35 2.16 -7.34 -15.78
N SER A 36 1.19 -8.13 -16.26
CA SER A 36 -0.18 -7.67 -16.47
C SER A 36 -0.90 -7.32 -15.16
N ASN A 37 -0.54 -7.99 -14.05
CA ASN A 37 -1.07 -7.67 -12.73
C ASN A 37 -0.57 -6.30 -12.23
N ILE A 38 0.71 -5.99 -12.44
CA ILE A 38 1.30 -4.69 -12.07
C ILE A 38 0.69 -3.57 -12.92
N GLU A 39 0.54 -3.76 -14.23
CA GLU A 39 -0.10 -2.78 -15.11
C GLU A 39 -1.51 -2.45 -14.65
N HIS A 40 -2.31 -3.47 -14.31
CA HIS A 40 -3.67 -3.27 -13.81
C HIS A 40 -3.71 -2.55 -12.43
N VAL A 41 -2.77 -2.87 -11.55
CA VAL A 41 -2.61 -2.18 -10.26
C VAL A 41 -2.33 -0.70 -10.48
N VAL A 42 -1.40 -0.37 -11.38
CA VAL A 42 -1.06 1.01 -11.71
C VAL A 42 -2.24 1.74 -12.34
N GLU A 43 -2.92 1.15 -13.33
CA GLU A 43 -4.11 1.73 -13.94
C GLU A 43 -5.20 2.03 -12.92
N THR A 44 -5.42 1.11 -11.98
CA THR A 44 -6.38 1.29 -10.90
C THR A 44 -5.99 2.45 -9.99
N ALA A 45 -4.73 2.53 -9.57
CA ALA A 45 -4.23 3.61 -8.73
C ALA A 45 -4.31 4.97 -9.44
N VAL A 46 -3.93 5.05 -10.71
CA VAL A 46 -4.02 6.27 -11.52
C VAL A 46 -5.48 6.72 -11.66
N ARG A 47 -6.40 5.80 -11.92
CA ARG A 47 -7.83 6.11 -11.98
C ARG A 47 -8.34 6.64 -10.65
N MET A 48 -8.04 5.97 -9.54
CA MET A 48 -8.44 6.42 -8.20
C MET A 48 -7.92 7.83 -7.88
N ALA A 49 -6.66 8.10 -8.19
CA ALA A 49 -6.07 9.42 -8.02
C ALA A 49 -6.79 10.49 -8.86
N SER A 50 -7.11 10.18 -10.12
CA SER A 50 -7.84 11.10 -11.01
C SER A 50 -9.28 11.35 -10.55
N GLU A 51 -9.89 10.40 -9.87
CA GLU A 51 -11.24 10.49 -9.29
C GLU A 51 -11.26 11.16 -7.91
N GLY A 52 -10.11 11.54 -7.36
CA GLY A 52 -9.99 12.32 -6.14
C GLY A 52 -9.46 11.59 -4.91
N ALA A 53 -8.87 10.40 -5.05
CA ALA A 53 -8.17 9.77 -3.95
C ALA A 53 -6.94 10.58 -3.54
N ASP A 54 -6.78 10.78 -2.24
CA ASP A 54 -5.64 11.47 -1.63
C ASP A 54 -4.53 10.47 -1.26
N TRP A 55 -4.92 9.23 -0.96
CA TRP A 55 -4.06 8.12 -0.57
C TRP A 55 -4.35 6.89 -1.40
N ILE A 56 -3.32 6.10 -1.67
CA ILE A 56 -3.44 4.74 -2.21
C ILE A 56 -2.90 3.77 -1.17
N ASP A 57 -3.76 2.87 -0.69
CA ASP A 57 -3.43 1.82 0.28
C ASP A 57 -3.16 0.52 -0.45
N VAL A 58 -1.97 -0.03 -0.32
CA VAL A 58 -1.52 -1.22 -1.04
C VAL A 58 -1.41 -2.39 -0.07
N GLY A 59 -2.08 -3.49 -0.36
CA GLY A 59 -2.05 -4.71 0.45
C GLY A 59 -1.83 -5.97 -0.38
N GLY A 60 -1.03 -6.89 0.12
CA GLY A 60 -0.68 -8.16 -0.53
C GLY A 60 -1.28 -9.41 0.13
N GLU A 61 -1.95 -9.25 1.26
CA GLU A 61 -2.64 -10.31 2.00
C GLU A 61 -4.10 -9.95 2.20
N SER A 62 -5.01 -10.90 1.95
CA SER A 62 -6.43 -10.68 2.21
C SER A 62 -6.73 -10.78 3.70
N THR A 63 -7.40 -9.78 4.26
CA THR A 63 -7.89 -9.78 5.64
C THR A 63 -9.30 -10.37 5.78
N ARG A 64 -9.88 -10.90 4.69
CA ARG A 64 -11.20 -11.52 4.71
C ARG A 64 -11.21 -12.78 5.58
N PRO A 65 -12.29 -13.05 6.33
CA PRO A 65 -12.45 -14.30 7.05
C PRO A 65 -12.28 -15.51 6.12
N GLY A 66 -11.42 -16.48 6.51
CA GLY A 66 -11.15 -17.67 5.72
C GLY A 66 -10.09 -17.52 4.62
N ALA A 67 -9.48 -16.34 4.47
CA ALA A 67 -8.34 -16.18 3.56
C ALA A 67 -7.14 -16.99 4.03
N SER A 68 -6.43 -17.63 3.09
CA SER A 68 -5.20 -18.35 3.38
C SER A 68 -4.08 -17.38 3.76
N PRO A 69 -3.27 -17.69 4.79
CA PRO A 69 -2.09 -16.91 5.13
C PRO A 69 -1.11 -16.88 3.95
N VAL A 70 -0.47 -15.71 3.77
CA VAL A 70 0.55 -15.48 2.74
C VAL A 70 1.91 -15.50 3.44
N THR A 71 2.95 -16.03 2.80
CA THR A 71 4.32 -15.94 3.30
C THR A 71 4.84 -14.51 3.19
N ILE A 72 5.89 -14.17 3.96
CA ILE A 72 6.54 -12.85 3.86
C ILE A 72 7.07 -12.63 2.44
N GLU A 73 7.71 -13.64 1.86
CA GLU A 73 8.26 -13.60 0.51
C GLU A 73 7.18 -13.35 -0.55
N ASP A 74 6.06 -14.03 -0.43
CA ASP A 74 4.92 -13.84 -1.35
C ASP A 74 4.32 -12.43 -1.21
N GLU A 75 4.15 -11.95 0.01
CA GLU A 75 3.65 -10.60 0.27
C GLU A 75 4.59 -9.55 -0.31
N LEU A 76 5.90 -9.63 -0.03
CA LEU A 76 6.92 -8.77 -0.61
C LEU A 76 6.91 -8.79 -2.15
N SER A 77 6.83 -9.98 -2.74
CA SER A 77 6.81 -10.14 -4.20
C SER A 77 5.61 -9.48 -4.88
N ARG A 78 4.54 -9.24 -4.14
CA ARG A 78 3.32 -8.58 -4.62
C ARG A 78 3.39 -7.08 -4.40
N VAL A 79 3.68 -6.64 -3.18
CA VAL A 79 3.51 -5.23 -2.79
C VAL A 79 4.68 -4.34 -3.23
N ILE A 80 5.91 -4.82 -3.21
CA ILE A 80 7.08 -4.00 -3.54
C ILE A 80 7.06 -3.54 -5.00
N PRO A 81 6.91 -4.43 -6.00
CA PRO A 81 6.79 -3.99 -7.40
C PRO A 81 5.59 -3.08 -7.64
N ALA A 82 4.48 -3.29 -6.94
CA ALA A 82 3.30 -2.45 -7.05
C ALA A 82 3.56 -1.03 -6.53
N ILE A 83 4.18 -0.90 -5.35
CA ILE A 83 4.54 0.40 -4.77
C ILE A 83 5.51 1.17 -5.68
N GLU A 84 6.55 0.52 -6.14
CA GLU A 84 7.53 1.14 -7.06
C GLU A 84 6.88 1.62 -8.36
N ALA A 85 6.01 0.81 -8.95
CA ALA A 85 5.31 1.15 -10.18
C ALA A 85 4.30 2.29 -9.98
N ILE A 86 3.54 2.29 -8.88
CA ILE A 86 2.62 3.39 -8.53
C ILE A 86 3.42 4.68 -8.30
N ARG A 87 4.50 4.62 -7.53
CA ARG A 87 5.35 5.79 -7.25
C ARG A 87 5.95 6.38 -8.51
N SER A 88 6.35 5.55 -9.46
CA SER A 88 6.87 5.98 -10.76
C SER A 88 5.84 6.77 -11.57
N GLN A 89 4.57 6.36 -11.56
CA GLN A 89 3.50 7.02 -12.32
C GLN A 89 2.86 8.19 -11.57
N LEU A 90 2.84 8.13 -10.24
CA LEU A 90 2.22 9.10 -9.35
C LEU A 90 3.23 9.59 -8.30
N PRO A 91 4.21 10.44 -8.69
CA PRO A 91 5.32 10.81 -7.80
C PRO A 91 4.89 11.49 -6.50
N ASN A 92 3.74 12.16 -6.49
CA ASN A 92 3.28 12.98 -5.37
C ASN A 92 2.10 12.40 -4.60
N ILE A 93 1.55 11.26 -5.02
CA ILE A 93 0.47 10.60 -4.27
C ILE A 93 1.01 10.04 -2.94
N CYS A 94 0.21 10.10 -1.89
CA CYS A 94 0.54 9.41 -0.65
C CYS A 94 0.24 7.91 -0.78
N ILE A 95 1.20 7.06 -0.43
CA ILE A 95 1.05 5.60 -0.47
C ILE A 95 1.16 5.05 0.94
N SER A 96 0.18 4.23 1.34
CA SER A 96 0.26 3.42 2.54
C SER A 96 0.44 1.95 2.20
N ILE A 97 1.16 1.24 3.03
CA ILE A 97 1.27 -0.22 2.99
C ILE A 97 0.38 -0.85 4.05
N ASP A 98 -0.56 -1.69 3.63
CA ASP A 98 -1.40 -2.48 4.52
C ASP A 98 -0.70 -3.82 4.80
N THR A 99 -0.05 -3.89 5.95
CA THR A 99 0.65 -5.09 6.41
C THR A 99 0.72 -5.15 7.93
N ARG A 100 0.73 -6.36 8.47
CA ARG A 100 0.98 -6.65 9.87
C ARG A 100 2.43 -7.07 10.16
N ARG A 101 3.26 -7.18 9.11
CA ARG A 101 4.63 -7.69 9.21
C ARG A 101 5.64 -6.56 9.12
N SER A 102 6.56 -6.53 10.09
CA SER A 102 7.60 -5.49 10.17
C SER A 102 8.53 -5.49 8.96
N GLU A 103 8.91 -6.67 8.49
CA GLU A 103 9.81 -6.81 7.33
C GLU A 103 9.18 -6.25 6.06
N VAL A 104 7.87 -6.47 5.87
CA VAL A 104 7.14 -5.94 4.72
C VAL A 104 6.97 -4.43 4.84
N ALA A 105 6.69 -3.93 6.04
CA ALA A 105 6.55 -2.50 6.28
C ALA A 105 7.85 -1.75 5.99
N GLU A 106 8.98 -2.26 6.47
CA GLU A 106 10.30 -1.68 6.27
C GLU A 106 10.65 -1.59 4.78
N GLU A 107 10.56 -2.70 4.06
CA GLU A 107 10.85 -2.77 2.64
C GLU A 107 9.90 -1.87 1.81
N ALA A 108 8.62 -1.81 2.18
CA ALA A 108 7.64 -0.96 1.51
C ALA A 108 7.97 0.53 1.68
N LEU A 109 8.39 0.96 2.87
CA LEU A 109 8.81 2.34 3.11
C LEU A 109 10.07 2.69 2.32
N ASP A 110 11.04 1.79 2.26
CA ASP A 110 12.25 1.96 1.44
C ASP A 110 11.93 2.02 -0.07
N SER A 111 10.86 1.36 -0.50
CA SER A 111 10.41 1.31 -1.90
C SER A 111 9.49 2.48 -2.29
N GLY A 112 9.11 3.34 -1.37
CA GLY A 112 8.37 4.57 -1.67
C GLY A 112 7.00 4.71 -1.00
N ALA A 113 6.62 3.83 -0.08
CA ALA A 113 5.47 4.07 0.79
C ALA A 113 5.76 5.19 1.79
N ASP A 114 4.72 5.90 2.21
CA ASP A 114 4.81 7.04 3.15
C ASP A 114 4.27 6.68 4.54
N MET A 115 3.45 5.64 4.63
CA MET A 115 2.75 5.28 5.87
C MET A 115 2.53 3.78 5.96
N VAL A 116 2.51 3.26 7.19
CA VAL A 116 2.10 1.89 7.48
C VAL A 116 0.67 1.89 8.03
N ASN A 117 -0.17 1.05 7.45
CA ASN A 117 -1.51 0.73 7.91
C ASN A 117 -1.49 -0.71 8.45
N ASP A 118 -1.50 -0.87 9.76
CA ASP A 118 -1.43 -2.18 10.43
C ASP A 118 -2.73 -2.48 11.18
N VAL A 119 -3.56 -3.33 10.60
CA VAL A 119 -4.84 -3.76 11.20
C VAL A 119 -4.67 -4.60 12.47
N SER A 120 -3.47 -5.17 12.69
CA SER A 120 -3.15 -5.94 13.90
C SER A 120 -2.72 -5.06 15.09
N ALA A 121 -2.63 -3.75 14.89
CA ALA A 121 -2.25 -2.77 15.91
C ALA A 121 -0.91 -3.09 16.58
N LEU A 122 0.13 -3.30 15.77
CA LEU A 122 1.50 -3.57 16.21
C LEU A 122 1.67 -4.91 16.96
N SER A 123 0.90 -5.94 16.58
CA SER A 123 1.02 -7.27 17.17
C SER A 123 2.33 -7.98 16.82
N ASP A 124 2.97 -7.61 15.71
CA ASP A 124 4.34 -8.04 15.38
C ASP A 124 5.34 -7.29 16.26
N SER A 125 6.15 -8.04 17.01
CA SER A 125 7.15 -7.47 17.95
C SER A 125 8.22 -6.61 17.25
N GLY A 126 8.48 -6.85 15.97
CA GLY A 126 9.44 -6.06 15.19
C GLY A 126 8.86 -4.75 14.65
N MET A 127 7.54 -4.63 14.54
CA MET A 127 6.89 -3.49 13.87
C MET A 127 7.22 -2.15 14.55
N LEU A 128 7.10 -2.08 15.87
CA LEU A 128 7.40 -0.85 16.61
C LEU A 128 8.87 -0.45 16.46
N LEU A 129 9.79 -1.41 16.49
CA LEU A 129 11.23 -1.14 16.31
C LEU A 129 11.54 -0.64 14.91
N SER A 130 10.94 -1.24 13.87
CA SER A 130 11.08 -0.76 12.49
C SER A 130 10.60 0.68 12.33
N LEU A 131 9.44 1.01 12.88
CA LEU A 131 8.86 2.35 12.80
C LEU A 131 9.67 3.41 13.56
N ILE A 132 10.34 3.04 14.67
CA ILE A 132 11.20 3.96 15.43
C ILE A 132 12.48 4.30 14.66
N HIS A 133 13.00 3.36 13.86
CA HIS A 133 14.26 3.55 13.13
C HIS A 133 14.09 4.21 11.75
N ILE A 134 12.89 4.43 11.33
CA ILE A 134 12.53 5.17 10.11
C ILE A 134 12.31 6.64 10.44
#